data_e4f9c83c465a4daa36fa2039b87e0d42
#
_entry.id   e4f9c83c465a4daa36fa2039b87e0d42
#
_cell.length_a   1.000
_cell.length_b   1.000
_cell.length_c   1.000
_cell.angle_alpha   90.00
_cell.angle_beta   90.00
_cell.angle_gamma   90.00
#
_symmetry.space_group_name_H-M   'P 1'
#
loop_
_entity.id
_entity.type
_entity.pdbx_description
1 polymer ?
#
loop_
_entity_poly.entity_id
_entity_poly.type
_entity_poly.pdbx_seq_one_letter_code
_entity_poly.pdbx_strand_id
1 'polypeptide(L)'
;MHKLVLLRHGESTWNKENRFTGWTDVDLTEKGRGEARQAGRLLKDGGFGFDFVYTSVLKRAIWTSVLALDELDQLWLPVERNWRLNERHYGALQGLNKAETAAQHGEDQVKIWRRAYAIAPPPLSLDDPRHPSRDPRYTDLPSSDLPATESLKDTVARFLPYWHASIAPRIKAGEHVLIAAHGNSLRALVKFLDHVSDQDIVELNIPTGIPLVYELDAALKPLKHYYLGDPEAAKKAADAVAKQGSRE
;
A
#
# COMPACT_ATOMS: atom_id res chain seq x y z
N MET A 1 -3.61 22.80 11.24
CA MET A 1 -2.96 21.47 11.36
C MET A 1 -3.93 20.45 10.81
N HIS A 2 -3.50 19.64 9.85
CA HIS A 2 -4.31 18.62 9.22
C HIS A 2 -3.85 17.23 9.66
N LYS A 3 -4.75 16.25 9.65
CA LYS A 3 -4.42 14.85 9.94
C LYS A 3 -4.70 13.97 8.72
N LEU A 4 -3.74 13.11 8.40
CA LEU A 4 -3.84 12.08 7.39
C LEU A 4 -3.46 10.75 8.03
N VAL A 5 -4.25 9.71 7.81
CA VAL A 5 -3.91 8.37 8.28
C VAL A 5 -3.69 7.45 7.09
N LEU A 6 -2.58 6.74 7.10
CA LEU A 6 -2.22 5.71 6.13
C LEU A 6 -2.36 4.35 6.80
N LEU A 7 -3.06 3.42 6.15
CA LEU A 7 -3.24 2.06 6.65
C LEU A 7 -2.91 1.06 5.54
N ARG A 8 -1.83 0.30 5.73
CA ARG A 8 -1.55 -0.82 4.86
C ARG A 8 -2.52 -1.96 5.17
N HIS A 9 -3.03 -2.61 4.12
CA HIS A 9 -3.91 -3.77 4.28
C HIS A 9 -3.30 -4.82 5.21
N GLY A 10 -4.15 -5.57 5.92
CA GLY A 10 -3.77 -6.69 6.76
C GLY A 10 -3.11 -7.83 5.96
N GLU A 11 -2.58 -8.83 6.64
CA GLU A 11 -1.94 -9.99 5.99
C GLU A 11 -2.87 -10.61 4.95
N SER A 12 -2.40 -10.72 3.71
CA SER A 12 -3.11 -11.43 2.63
C SER A 12 -2.66 -12.89 2.54
N THR A 13 -3.45 -13.72 1.82
CA THR A 13 -3.10 -15.13 1.57
C THR A 13 -1.71 -15.26 0.97
N TRP A 14 -1.35 -14.39 0.00
CA TRP A 14 -0.04 -14.44 -0.63
C TRP A 14 1.07 -13.78 0.19
N ASN A 15 0.75 -12.91 1.16
CA ASN A 15 1.74 -12.52 2.17
C ASN A 15 2.13 -13.73 3.03
N LYS A 16 1.14 -14.51 3.50
CA LYS A 16 1.36 -15.74 4.27
C LYS A 16 2.13 -16.80 3.49
N GLU A 17 1.84 -16.94 2.19
CA GLU A 17 2.51 -17.88 1.29
C GLU A 17 3.87 -17.37 0.76
N ASN A 18 4.32 -16.19 1.20
CA ASN A 18 5.55 -15.54 0.73
C ASN A 18 5.62 -15.38 -0.81
N ARG A 19 4.50 -14.99 -1.46
CA ARG A 19 4.41 -14.78 -2.91
C ARG A 19 4.42 -13.30 -3.27
N PHE A 20 4.89 -13.00 -4.50
CA PHE A 20 4.71 -11.68 -5.11
C PHE A 20 3.25 -11.47 -5.49
N THR A 21 2.60 -10.43 -4.95
CA THR A 21 1.15 -10.24 -5.15
C THR A 21 0.84 -9.26 -6.28
N GLY A 22 1.36 -8.05 -6.22
CA GLY A 22 1.07 -7.01 -7.22
C GLY A 22 -0.42 -6.72 -7.36
N TRP A 23 -0.91 -6.73 -8.61
CA TRP A 23 -2.32 -6.46 -8.94
C TRP A 23 -3.21 -7.71 -8.88
N THR A 24 -2.66 -8.88 -8.59
CA THR A 24 -3.48 -10.07 -8.33
C THR A 24 -4.37 -9.83 -7.12
N ASP A 25 -5.66 -10.13 -7.30
CA ASP A 25 -6.69 -9.79 -6.30
C ASP A 25 -6.91 -10.92 -5.29
N VAL A 26 -5.96 -11.07 -4.38
CA VAL A 26 -6.03 -12.06 -3.28
C VAL A 26 -6.72 -11.48 -2.04
N ASP A 27 -7.32 -12.35 -1.25
CA ASP A 27 -8.04 -11.97 -0.03
C ASP A 27 -7.10 -11.83 1.19
N LEU A 28 -7.64 -11.27 2.28
CA LEU A 28 -7.02 -11.29 3.60
C LEU A 28 -7.07 -12.70 4.19
N THR A 29 -6.07 -13.03 5.00
CA THR A 29 -6.16 -14.17 5.94
C THR A 29 -7.04 -13.78 7.13
N GLU A 30 -7.44 -14.76 7.96
CA GLU A 30 -8.12 -14.47 9.23
C GLU A 30 -7.27 -13.56 10.15
N LYS A 31 -5.95 -13.78 10.17
CA LYS A 31 -5.02 -12.88 10.86
C LYS A 31 -5.09 -11.46 10.28
N GLY A 32 -5.06 -11.32 8.95
CA GLY A 32 -5.17 -10.02 8.29
C GLY A 32 -6.49 -9.30 8.56
N ARG A 33 -7.60 -10.05 8.67
CA ARG A 33 -8.89 -9.49 9.10
C ARG A 33 -8.84 -9.02 10.55
N GLY A 34 -8.19 -9.78 11.43
CA GLY A 34 -7.92 -9.38 12.81
C GLY A 34 -7.05 -8.13 12.92
N GLU A 35 -5.99 -8.03 12.09
CA GLU A 35 -5.13 -6.84 12.00
C GLU A 35 -5.94 -5.60 11.56
N ALA A 36 -6.83 -5.74 10.57
CA ALA A 36 -7.69 -4.65 10.10
C ALA A 36 -8.66 -4.16 11.20
N ARG A 37 -9.29 -5.07 11.94
CA ARG A 37 -10.13 -4.71 13.09
C ARG A 37 -9.32 -4.05 14.21
N GLN A 38 -8.13 -4.57 14.50
CA GLN A 38 -7.25 -3.95 15.50
C GLN A 38 -6.85 -2.53 15.11
N ALA A 39 -6.58 -2.27 13.82
CA ALA A 39 -6.34 -0.92 13.33
C ALA A 39 -7.52 0.01 13.61
N GLY A 40 -8.76 -0.45 13.37
CA GLY A 40 -9.96 0.31 13.70
C GLY A 40 -10.09 0.62 15.19
N ARG A 41 -9.82 -0.37 16.07
CA ARG A 41 -9.82 -0.15 17.53
C ARG A 41 -8.75 0.86 17.95
N LEU A 42 -7.52 0.76 17.44
CA LEU A 42 -6.47 1.73 17.74
C LEU A 42 -6.85 3.16 17.32
N LEU A 43 -7.50 3.30 16.17
CA LEU A 43 -8.02 4.58 15.70
C LEU A 43 -9.14 5.12 16.61
N LYS A 44 -10.07 4.26 17.01
CA LYS A 44 -11.17 4.61 17.93
C LYS A 44 -10.66 5.06 19.30
N ASP A 45 -9.76 4.28 19.90
CA ASP A 45 -9.15 4.56 21.20
C ASP A 45 -8.30 5.85 21.16
N GLY A 46 -7.68 6.14 20.01
CA GLY A 46 -6.96 7.38 19.75
C GLY A 46 -7.84 8.59 19.45
N GLY A 47 -9.17 8.43 19.46
CA GLY A 47 -10.11 9.52 19.19
C GLY A 47 -10.11 9.99 17.73
N PHE A 48 -9.71 9.13 16.78
CA PHE A 48 -9.73 9.47 15.35
C PHE A 48 -11.14 9.31 14.78
N GLY A 49 -11.58 10.32 14.03
CA GLY A 49 -12.72 10.29 13.15
C GLY A 49 -12.31 10.76 11.76
N PHE A 50 -13.03 10.32 10.75
CA PHE A 50 -12.74 10.64 9.36
C PHE A 50 -13.96 11.27 8.69
N ASP A 51 -13.69 12.01 7.61
CA ASP A 51 -14.72 12.60 6.74
C ASP A 51 -14.75 11.88 5.39
N PHE A 52 -13.62 11.30 4.97
CA PHE A 52 -13.48 10.62 3.69
C PHE A 52 -12.43 9.50 3.72
N VAL A 53 -12.68 8.44 2.96
CA VAL A 53 -11.80 7.28 2.86
C VAL A 53 -11.41 7.03 1.41
N TYR A 54 -10.13 6.81 1.17
CA TYR A 54 -9.59 6.35 -0.10
C TYR A 54 -9.07 4.93 0.00
N THR A 55 -9.33 4.11 -1.00
CA THR A 55 -8.76 2.76 -1.08
C THR A 55 -8.51 2.35 -2.53
N SER A 56 -7.78 1.26 -2.74
CA SER A 56 -7.55 0.69 -4.06
C SER A 56 -8.77 -0.10 -4.55
N VAL A 57 -8.68 -0.65 -5.77
CA VAL A 57 -9.69 -1.58 -6.31
C VAL A 57 -9.40 -3.05 -5.97
N LEU A 58 -8.41 -3.32 -5.09
CA LEU A 58 -8.03 -4.66 -4.69
C LEU A 58 -8.69 -5.04 -3.35
N LYS A 59 -9.32 -6.22 -3.30
CA LYS A 59 -10.19 -6.64 -2.18
C LYS A 59 -9.50 -6.60 -0.81
N ARG A 60 -8.21 -6.93 -0.72
CA ARG A 60 -7.49 -6.90 0.56
C ARG A 60 -7.42 -5.50 1.19
N ALA A 61 -7.29 -4.43 0.38
CA ALA A 61 -7.32 -3.06 0.87
C ALA A 61 -8.76 -2.61 1.16
N ILE A 62 -9.71 -2.99 0.29
CA ILE A 62 -11.14 -2.72 0.49
C ILE A 62 -11.63 -3.35 1.80
N TRP A 63 -11.35 -4.64 2.03
CA TRP A 63 -11.74 -5.30 3.28
C TRP A 63 -11.06 -4.69 4.50
N THR A 64 -9.79 -4.28 4.37
CA THR A 64 -9.11 -3.60 5.48
C THR A 64 -9.80 -2.29 5.84
N SER A 65 -10.19 -1.48 4.85
CA SER A 65 -10.93 -0.24 5.13
C SER A 65 -12.31 -0.52 5.74
N VAL A 66 -13.06 -1.48 5.21
CA VAL A 66 -14.39 -1.86 5.75
C VAL A 66 -14.29 -2.32 7.20
N LEU A 67 -13.38 -3.24 7.52
CA LEU A 67 -13.22 -3.78 8.87
C LEU A 67 -12.72 -2.73 9.87
N ALA A 68 -11.86 -1.80 9.44
CA ALA A 68 -11.42 -0.69 10.28
C ALA A 68 -12.57 0.30 10.55
N LEU A 69 -13.37 0.64 9.53
CA LEU A 69 -14.52 1.53 9.66
C LEU A 69 -15.66 0.90 10.49
N ASP A 70 -15.83 -0.41 10.42
CA ASP A 70 -16.79 -1.16 11.26
C ASP A 70 -16.46 -0.97 12.75
N GLU A 71 -15.21 -1.15 13.15
CA GLU A 71 -14.77 -0.94 14.53
C GLU A 71 -14.88 0.54 14.99
N LEU A 72 -14.78 1.47 14.03
CA LEU A 72 -14.93 2.92 14.26
C LEU A 72 -16.40 3.38 14.33
N ASP A 73 -17.39 2.53 14.03
CA ASP A 73 -18.80 2.91 13.78
C ASP A 73 -18.95 3.98 12.68
N GLN A 74 -18.08 3.92 11.64
CA GLN A 74 -18.02 4.90 10.54
C GLN A 74 -18.21 4.29 9.16
N LEU A 75 -18.92 3.15 9.02
CA LEU A 75 -19.22 2.51 7.72
C LEU A 75 -20.02 3.39 6.76
N TRP A 76 -20.71 4.41 7.28
CA TRP A 76 -21.50 5.37 6.52
C TRP A 76 -20.66 6.38 5.71
N LEU A 77 -19.36 6.47 5.98
CA LEU A 77 -18.47 7.43 5.31
C LEU A 77 -18.38 7.18 3.80
N PRO A 78 -18.23 8.25 3.00
CA PRO A 78 -17.92 8.11 1.59
C PRO A 78 -16.55 7.45 1.40
N VAL A 79 -16.51 6.45 0.52
CA VAL A 79 -15.29 5.69 0.17
C VAL A 79 -15.06 5.78 -1.33
N GLU A 80 -13.94 6.35 -1.74
CA GLU A 80 -13.50 6.34 -3.14
C GLU A 80 -12.47 5.24 -3.38
N ARG A 81 -12.74 4.40 -4.40
CA ARG A 81 -11.84 3.34 -4.85
C ARG A 81 -11.16 3.78 -6.13
N ASN A 82 -9.83 3.76 -6.14
CA ASN A 82 -9.09 4.17 -7.32
C ASN A 82 -7.91 3.24 -7.58
N TRP A 83 -7.74 2.80 -8.84
CA TRP A 83 -6.65 1.93 -9.25
C TRP A 83 -5.27 2.56 -9.02
N ARG A 84 -5.16 3.89 -8.99
CA ARG A 84 -3.91 4.60 -8.70
C ARG A 84 -3.39 4.33 -7.29
N LEU A 85 -4.24 3.79 -6.41
CA LEU A 85 -3.86 3.31 -5.06
C LEU A 85 -3.49 1.82 -5.03
N ASN A 86 -3.59 1.09 -6.14
CA ASN A 86 -3.18 -0.32 -6.21
C ASN A 86 -1.73 -0.52 -5.76
N GLU A 87 -1.41 -1.74 -5.36
CA GLU A 87 -0.04 -2.18 -5.14
C GLU A 87 0.79 -1.99 -6.42
N ARG A 88 2.11 -1.90 -6.30
CA ARG A 88 3.03 -1.92 -7.42
C ARG A 88 2.85 -3.22 -8.21
N HIS A 89 2.81 -3.12 -9.54
CA HIS A 89 2.67 -4.27 -10.41
C HIS A 89 4.01 -5.02 -10.50
N TYR A 90 4.03 -6.28 -10.06
CA TYR A 90 5.26 -7.06 -10.03
C TYR A 90 5.59 -7.80 -11.33
N GLY A 91 4.90 -7.48 -12.44
CA GLY A 91 5.17 -8.09 -13.74
C GLY A 91 5.09 -9.61 -13.72
N ALA A 92 6.03 -10.26 -14.39
CA ALA A 92 6.10 -11.70 -14.48
C ALA A 92 6.34 -12.42 -13.13
N LEU A 93 6.78 -11.69 -12.10
CA LEU A 93 6.98 -12.28 -10.77
C LEU A 93 5.68 -12.52 -10.01
N GLN A 94 4.54 -11.92 -10.43
CA GLN A 94 3.25 -12.13 -9.76
C GLN A 94 2.91 -13.62 -9.65
N GLY A 95 2.61 -14.08 -8.43
CA GLY A 95 2.29 -15.48 -8.11
C GLY A 95 3.49 -16.35 -7.78
N LEU A 96 4.72 -15.94 -8.10
CA LEU A 96 5.92 -16.70 -7.74
C LEU A 96 6.21 -16.58 -6.25
N ASN A 97 6.74 -17.66 -5.66
CA ASN A 97 7.25 -17.63 -4.29
C ASN A 97 8.58 -16.86 -4.25
N LYS A 98 8.73 -15.96 -3.26
CA LYS A 98 9.90 -15.08 -3.19
C LYS A 98 11.19 -15.81 -2.87
N ALA A 99 11.14 -16.84 -2.00
CA ALA A 99 12.32 -17.63 -1.64
C ALA A 99 12.77 -18.52 -2.81
N GLU A 100 11.83 -19.15 -3.53
CA GLU A 100 12.12 -19.92 -4.74
C GLU A 100 12.70 -19.04 -5.84
N THR A 101 12.13 -17.84 -6.02
CA THR A 101 12.66 -16.86 -6.98
C THR A 101 14.08 -16.41 -6.60
N ALA A 102 14.36 -16.21 -5.31
CA ALA A 102 15.70 -15.91 -4.82
C ALA A 102 16.68 -17.08 -5.03
N ALA A 103 16.20 -18.32 -4.92
CA ALA A 103 17.02 -19.49 -5.24
C ALA A 103 17.42 -19.57 -6.72
N GLN A 104 16.53 -19.11 -7.63
CA GLN A 104 16.75 -19.14 -9.08
C GLN A 104 17.59 -17.96 -9.59
N HIS A 105 17.34 -16.76 -9.07
CA HIS A 105 17.91 -15.51 -9.60
C HIS A 105 18.96 -14.85 -8.67
N GLY A 106 19.15 -15.39 -7.47
CA GLY A 106 19.98 -14.79 -6.44
C GLY A 106 19.21 -13.80 -5.56
N GLU A 107 19.58 -13.74 -4.29
CA GLU A 107 18.93 -12.87 -3.29
C GLU A 107 19.07 -11.38 -3.63
N ASP A 108 20.26 -10.98 -4.09
CA ASP A 108 20.54 -9.59 -4.48
C ASP A 108 19.64 -9.12 -5.63
N GLN A 109 19.48 -9.97 -6.66
CA GLN A 109 18.61 -9.64 -7.79
C GLN A 109 17.14 -9.51 -7.35
N VAL A 110 16.67 -10.42 -6.49
CA VAL A 110 15.30 -10.34 -5.94
C VAL A 110 15.15 -9.13 -5.01
N LYS A 111 16.16 -8.80 -4.21
CA LYS A 111 16.19 -7.58 -3.40
C LYS A 111 16.10 -6.33 -4.29
N ILE A 112 16.84 -6.27 -5.40
CA ILE A 112 16.76 -5.18 -6.39
C ILE A 112 15.33 -5.05 -6.93
N TRP A 113 14.72 -6.13 -7.45
CA TRP A 113 13.36 -6.09 -7.98
C TRP A 113 12.31 -5.70 -6.93
N ARG A 114 12.53 -6.04 -5.66
CA ARG A 114 11.61 -5.72 -4.57
C ARG A 114 11.74 -4.30 -4.04
N ARG A 115 12.94 -3.73 -4.06
CA ARG A 115 13.27 -2.57 -3.25
C ARG A 115 13.80 -1.36 -4.01
N ALA A 116 14.50 -1.57 -5.12
CA ALA A 116 15.09 -0.47 -5.88
C ALA A 116 14.01 0.51 -6.37
N TYR A 117 14.36 1.80 -6.35
CA TYR A 117 13.42 2.85 -6.73
C TYR A 117 13.03 2.79 -8.20
N ALA A 118 14.01 2.67 -9.11
CA ALA A 118 13.81 2.82 -10.54
C ALA A 118 13.94 1.51 -11.35
N ILE A 119 14.11 0.36 -10.68
CA ILE A 119 14.26 -0.94 -11.37
C ILE A 119 12.98 -1.74 -11.22
N ALA A 120 12.32 -2.02 -12.34
CA ALA A 120 11.13 -2.85 -12.39
C ALA A 120 11.48 -4.35 -12.51
N PRO A 121 10.61 -5.25 -12.01
CA PRO A 121 10.68 -6.67 -12.34
C PRO A 121 10.48 -6.93 -13.85
N PRO A 122 10.79 -8.15 -14.34
CA PRO A 122 10.50 -8.52 -15.72
C PRO A 122 9.02 -8.30 -16.08
N PRO A 123 8.70 -7.70 -17.24
CA PRO A 123 7.33 -7.41 -17.62
C PRO A 123 6.54 -8.68 -17.98
N LEU A 124 5.22 -8.61 -17.84
CA LEU A 124 4.29 -9.56 -18.47
C LEU A 124 4.23 -9.31 -19.98
N SER A 125 3.99 -10.36 -20.75
CA SER A 125 3.56 -10.18 -22.15
C SER A 125 2.11 -9.67 -22.19
N LEU A 126 1.72 -9.00 -23.27
CA LEU A 126 0.33 -8.55 -23.47
C LEU A 126 -0.67 -9.72 -23.53
N ASP A 127 -0.21 -10.90 -23.93
CA ASP A 127 -1.04 -12.11 -24.02
C ASP A 127 -1.15 -12.86 -22.69
N ASP A 128 -0.36 -12.50 -21.69
CA ASP A 128 -0.43 -13.14 -20.38
C ASP A 128 -1.82 -12.92 -19.75
N PRO A 129 -2.50 -13.98 -19.26
CA PRO A 129 -3.83 -13.85 -18.65
C PRO A 129 -3.84 -12.97 -17.40
N ARG A 130 -2.68 -12.72 -16.77
CA ARG A 130 -2.54 -11.84 -15.61
C ARG A 130 -2.36 -10.36 -16.00
N HIS A 131 -2.24 -10.04 -17.32
CA HIS A 131 -2.09 -8.66 -17.76
C HIS A 131 -3.36 -7.86 -17.46
N PRO A 132 -3.27 -6.62 -16.92
CA PRO A 132 -4.43 -5.81 -16.52
C PRO A 132 -5.44 -5.54 -17.64
N SER A 133 -5.02 -5.57 -18.91
CA SER A 133 -5.94 -5.41 -20.06
C SER A 133 -7.03 -6.49 -20.16
N ARG A 134 -6.87 -7.60 -19.44
CA ARG A 134 -7.85 -8.71 -19.40
C ARG A 134 -8.73 -8.68 -18.15
N ASP A 135 -8.54 -7.72 -17.28
CA ASP A 135 -9.27 -7.60 -16.02
C ASP A 135 -10.39 -6.57 -16.16
N PRO A 136 -11.67 -6.95 -15.91
CA PRO A 136 -12.81 -6.07 -16.07
C PRO A 136 -12.77 -4.81 -15.19
N ARG A 137 -11.96 -4.79 -14.11
CA ARG A 137 -11.77 -3.61 -13.26
C ARG A 137 -11.09 -2.45 -13.97
N TYR A 138 -10.42 -2.69 -15.09
CA TYR A 138 -9.58 -1.72 -15.79
C TYR A 138 -10.01 -1.47 -17.24
N THR A 139 -11.19 -1.95 -17.66
CA THR A 139 -11.67 -1.83 -19.06
C THR A 139 -11.81 -0.41 -19.53
N ASP A 140 -12.10 0.53 -18.63
CA ASP A 140 -12.28 1.94 -18.95
C ASP A 140 -10.96 2.74 -18.96
N LEU A 141 -9.83 2.07 -18.67
CA LEU A 141 -8.53 2.72 -18.66
C LEU A 141 -7.87 2.66 -20.04
N PRO A 142 -7.19 3.73 -20.45
CA PRO A 142 -6.38 3.68 -21.67
C PRO A 142 -5.25 2.66 -21.51
N SER A 143 -4.85 2.01 -22.59
CA SER A 143 -3.79 1.00 -22.57
C SER A 143 -2.45 1.51 -22.02
N SER A 144 -2.19 2.81 -22.16
CA SER A 144 -1.01 3.48 -21.60
C SER A 144 -0.96 3.47 -20.06
N ASP A 145 -2.12 3.33 -19.41
CA ASP A 145 -2.23 3.30 -17.95
C ASP A 145 -2.21 1.87 -17.37
N LEU A 146 -2.15 0.86 -18.25
CA LEU A 146 -2.14 -0.55 -17.87
C LEU A 146 -0.70 -1.10 -17.82
N PRO A 147 -0.09 -1.23 -16.63
CA PRO A 147 1.30 -1.63 -16.55
C PRO A 147 1.49 -3.12 -16.82
N ALA A 148 2.50 -3.46 -17.63
CA ALA A 148 3.04 -4.81 -17.71
C ALA A 148 3.99 -5.13 -16.54
N THR A 149 4.55 -4.10 -15.91
CA THR A 149 5.40 -4.13 -14.71
C THR A 149 5.56 -2.72 -14.18
N GLU A 150 5.92 -2.57 -12.91
CA GLU A 150 6.21 -1.26 -12.29
C GLU A 150 7.46 -1.33 -11.40
N SER A 151 8.28 -0.30 -11.48
CA SER A 151 9.20 0.11 -10.42
C SER A 151 8.45 0.94 -9.36
N LEU A 152 9.10 1.28 -8.25
CA LEU A 152 8.50 2.22 -7.29
C LEU A 152 8.37 3.62 -7.90
N LYS A 153 9.27 4.02 -8.79
CA LYS A 153 9.20 5.29 -9.54
C LYS A 153 7.92 5.37 -10.37
N ASP A 154 7.53 4.29 -11.05
CA ASP A 154 6.28 4.22 -11.82
C ASP A 154 5.06 4.30 -10.91
N THR A 155 5.11 3.63 -9.75
CA THR A 155 4.06 3.74 -8.72
C THR A 155 3.91 5.18 -8.21
N VAL A 156 5.01 5.90 -7.97
CA VAL A 156 5.00 7.32 -7.61
C VAL A 156 4.38 8.14 -8.74
N ALA A 157 4.77 7.90 -9.99
CA ALA A 157 4.30 8.66 -11.15
C ALA A 157 2.78 8.56 -11.35
N ARG A 158 2.16 7.38 -11.09
CA ARG A 158 0.70 7.24 -11.18
C ARG A 158 -0.06 7.71 -9.94
N PHE A 159 0.57 7.64 -8.75
CA PHE A 159 -0.07 8.01 -7.49
C PHE A 159 -0.14 9.54 -7.31
N LEU A 160 0.96 10.26 -7.54
CA LEU A 160 1.05 11.68 -7.23
C LEU A 160 0.05 12.58 -7.99
N PRO A 161 -0.26 12.37 -9.27
CA PRO A 161 -1.33 13.14 -9.93
C PRO A 161 -2.66 13.00 -9.21
N TYR A 162 -3.00 11.80 -8.73
CA TYR A 162 -4.21 11.55 -7.96
C TYR A 162 -4.17 12.17 -6.56
N TRP A 163 -3.02 12.11 -5.89
CA TRP A 163 -2.81 12.84 -4.64
C TRP A 163 -3.10 14.32 -4.80
N HIS A 164 -2.53 14.97 -5.80
CA HIS A 164 -2.70 16.41 -6.03
C HIS A 164 -4.10 16.79 -6.48
N ALA A 165 -4.75 15.98 -7.30
CA ALA A 165 -6.05 16.28 -7.88
C ALA A 165 -7.23 15.96 -6.96
N SER A 166 -7.14 14.92 -6.13
CA SER A 166 -8.26 14.39 -5.35
C SER A 166 -8.03 14.44 -3.84
N ILE A 167 -6.90 13.90 -3.35
CA ILE A 167 -6.70 13.67 -1.92
C ILE A 167 -6.27 14.95 -1.19
N ALA A 168 -5.21 15.60 -1.67
CA ALA A 168 -4.65 16.80 -1.04
C ALA A 168 -5.66 17.97 -0.93
N PRO A 169 -6.55 18.24 -1.92
CA PRO A 169 -7.56 19.28 -1.81
C PRO A 169 -8.53 19.06 -0.63
N ARG A 170 -8.96 17.82 -0.37
CA ARG A 170 -9.84 17.50 0.77
C ARG A 170 -9.15 17.77 2.09
N ILE A 171 -7.91 17.33 2.24
CA ILE A 171 -7.13 17.58 3.46
C ILE A 171 -6.95 19.09 3.68
N LYS A 172 -6.66 19.86 2.61
CA LYS A 172 -6.57 21.33 2.68
C LYS A 172 -7.88 22.00 3.05
N ALA A 173 -9.02 21.41 2.66
CA ALA A 173 -10.34 21.87 3.06
C ALA A 173 -10.67 21.57 4.53
N GLY A 174 -9.79 20.87 5.25
CA GLY A 174 -9.95 20.55 6.66
C GLY A 174 -10.51 19.16 6.92
N GLU A 175 -10.76 18.35 5.89
CA GLU A 175 -11.25 16.98 6.04
C GLU A 175 -10.17 16.06 6.62
N HIS A 176 -10.57 15.16 7.52
CA HIS A 176 -9.75 14.08 8.03
C HIS A 176 -9.84 12.88 7.08
N VAL A 177 -8.72 12.49 6.52
CA VAL A 177 -8.67 11.47 5.46
C VAL A 177 -7.98 10.20 5.94
N LEU A 178 -8.58 9.05 5.64
CA LEU A 178 -7.97 7.72 5.75
C LEU A 178 -7.64 7.20 4.35
N ILE A 179 -6.41 6.73 4.16
CA ILE A 179 -5.98 5.99 2.95
C ILE A 179 -5.66 4.55 3.35
N ALA A 180 -6.52 3.61 2.96
CA ALA A 180 -6.27 2.18 3.13
C ALA A 180 -5.75 1.59 1.82
N ALA A 181 -4.46 1.23 1.77
CA ALA A 181 -3.80 0.84 0.53
C ALA A 181 -2.71 -0.23 0.75
N HIS A 182 -1.62 -0.18 -0.02
CA HIS A 182 -0.63 -1.25 -0.10
C HIS A 182 0.77 -0.76 0.25
N GLY A 183 1.69 -1.73 0.45
CA GLY A 183 3.05 -1.42 0.85
C GLY A 183 3.74 -0.42 -0.08
N ASN A 184 3.73 -0.64 -1.39
CA ASN A 184 4.45 0.25 -2.30
C ASN A 184 3.67 1.52 -2.65
N SER A 185 2.35 1.50 -2.74
CA SER A 185 1.58 2.73 -2.94
C SER A 185 1.73 3.70 -1.75
N LEU A 186 1.74 3.19 -0.51
CA LEU A 186 1.99 4.03 0.67
C LEU A 186 3.45 4.47 0.76
N ARG A 187 4.43 3.61 0.39
CA ARG A 187 5.84 4.02 0.28
C ARG A 187 6.04 5.14 -0.73
N ALA A 188 5.29 5.14 -1.83
CA ALA A 188 5.32 6.21 -2.82
C ALA A 188 4.88 7.55 -2.20
N LEU A 189 3.80 7.55 -1.41
CA LEU A 189 3.32 8.74 -0.72
C LEU A 189 4.27 9.19 0.40
N VAL A 190 4.77 8.27 1.22
CA VAL A 190 5.74 8.57 2.28
C VAL A 190 7.03 9.15 1.68
N LYS A 191 7.54 8.56 0.57
CA LYS A 191 8.70 9.12 -0.13
C LYS A 191 8.48 10.57 -0.53
N PHE A 192 7.31 10.91 -1.02
CA PHE A 192 6.96 12.28 -1.40
C PHE A 192 6.83 13.20 -0.20
N LEU A 193 6.10 12.80 0.84
CA LEU A 193 5.84 13.63 2.02
C LEU A 193 7.10 13.91 2.81
N ASP A 194 7.91 12.88 3.06
CA ASP A 194 9.10 12.96 3.92
C ASP A 194 10.39 13.26 3.12
N HIS A 195 10.29 13.49 1.81
CA HIS A 195 11.44 13.70 0.92
C HIS A 195 12.52 12.61 1.02
N VAL A 196 12.09 11.35 1.21
CA VAL A 196 13.00 10.20 1.32
C VAL A 196 13.79 10.04 0.02
N SER A 197 15.12 9.88 0.11
CA SER A 197 15.97 9.72 -1.06
C SER A 197 15.69 8.39 -1.82
N ASP A 198 16.18 8.28 -3.07
CA ASP A 198 16.07 7.05 -3.86
C ASP A 198 16.87 5.90 -3.24
N GLN A 199 17.88 6.21 -2.46
CA GLN A 199 18.72 5.26 -1.72
C GLN A 199 18.02 4.81 -0.44
N ASP A 200 17.53 5.74 0.37
CA ASP A 200 16.93 5.42 1.68
C ASP A 200 15.58 4.73 1.55
N ILE A 201 14.84 4.97 0.46
CA ILE A 201 13.53 4.34 0.26
C ILE A 201 13.62 2.80 0.20
N VAL A 202 14.79 2.25 -0.10
CA VAL A 202 15.03 0.79 -0.14
C VAL A 202 14.76 0.15 1.23
N GLU A 203 15.10 0.84 2.31
CA GLU A 203 14.97 0.33 3.68
C GLU A 203 13.62 0.66 4.32
N LEU A 204 12.80 1.53 3.70
CA LEU A 204 11.49 1.88 4.24
C LEU A 204 10.51 0.71 4.11
N ASN A 205 9.95 0.27 5.24
CA ASN A 205 8.93 -0.76 5.30
C ASN A 205 7.71 -0.25 6.05
N ILE A 206 6.52 -0.49 5.49
CA ILE A 206 5.25 -0.14 6.13
C ILE A 206 4.62 -1.43 6.65
N PRO A 207 4.41 -1.57 7.97
CA PRO A 207 3.79 -2.76 8.56
C PRO A 207 2.34 -2.94 8.11
N THR A 208 1.83 -4.17 8.11
CA THR A 208 0.42 -4.47 7.84
C THR A 208 -0.43 -4.10 9.05
N GLY A 209 -1.62 -3.55 8.81
CA GLY A 209 -2.65 -3.37 9.84
C GLY A 209 -2.30 -2.42 10.98
N ILE A 210 -1.26 -1.59 10.85
CA ILE A 210 -0.90 -0.60 11.87
C ILE A 210 -1.04 0.80 11.27
N PRO A 211 -1.95 1.66 11.81
CA PRO A 211 -2.17 2.99 11.28
C PRO A 211 -0.92 3.88 11.45
N LEU A 212 -0.50 4.53 10.36
CA LEU A 212 0.54 5.56 10.32
C LEU A 212 -0.14 6.93 10.24
N VAL A 213 0.02 7.73 11.27
CA VAL A 213 -0.58 9.07 11.37
C VAL A 213 0.42 10.12 10.93
N TYR A 214 -0.01 11.01 10.04
CA TYR A 214 0.68 12.24 9.70
C TYR A 214 -0.06 13.45 10.28
N GLU A 215 0.67 14.31 10.94
CA GLU A 215 0.24 15.67 11.25
C GLU A 215 0.92 16.62 10.26
N LEU A 216 0.11 17.38 9.52
CA LEU A 216 0.55 18.20 8.40
C LEU A 216 0.27 19.68 8.68
N ASP A 217 1.13 20.55 8.17
CA ASP A 217 0.88 22.00 8.17
C ASP A 217 -0.14 22.42 7.09
N ALA A 218 -0.39 23.72 6.97
CA ALA A 218 -1.33 24.25 5.97
C ALA A 218 -0.88 24.00 4.51
N ALA A 219 0.41 23.80 4.26
CA ALA A 219 0.97 23.48 2.96
C ALA A 219 1.04 21.94 2.72
N LEU A 220 0.54 21.14 3.66
CA LEU A 220 0.63 19.68 3.73
C LEU A 220 2.06 19.15 3.88
N LYS A 221 2.96 19.93 4.47
CA LYS A 221 4.28 19.44 4.87
C LYS A 221 4.14 18.68 6.19
N PRO A 222 4.79 17.52 6.34
CA PRO A 222 4.82 16.79 7.59
C PRO A 222 5.44 17.61 8.74
N LEU A 223 4.70 17.74 9.83
CA LEU A 223 5.22 18.25 11.10
C LEU A 223 5.78 17.10 11.94
N LYS A 224 5.06 15.98 11.91
CA LYS A 224 5.49 14.69 12.48
C LYS A 224 4.66 13.55 11.89
N HIS A 225 5.18 12.34 12.00
CA HIS A 225 4.40 11.12 11.78
C HIS A 225 4.74 10.08 12.85
N TYR A 226 3.81 9.16 13.10
CA TYR A 226 3.97 8.10 14.08
C TYR A 226 2.99 6.96 13.83
N TYR A 227 3.36 5.75 14.22
CA TYR A 227 2.45 4.61 14.24
C TYR A 227 1.60 4.64 15.51
N LEU A 228 0.31 4.26 15.39
CA LEU A 228 -0.56 4.06 16.54
C LEU A 228 -0.27 2.72 17.22
N GLY A 229 -0.49 2.68 18.54
CA GLY A 229 -0.27 1.52 19.37
C GLY A 229 1.17 1.43 19.87
N ASP A 230 1.67 0.20 20.06
CA ASP A 230 3.01 -0.05 20.58
C ASP A 230 4.07 0.20 19.49
N PRO A 231 5.02 1.14 19.67
CA PRO A 231 6.09 1.41 18.72
C PRO A 231 7.00 0.19 18.45
N GLU A 232 7.26 -0.63 19.46
CA GLU A 232 8.08 -1.83 19.30
C GLU A 232 7.36 -2.89 18.46
N ALA A 233 6.04 -3.04 18.63
CA ALA A 233 5.23 -3.91 17.78
C ALA A 233 5.24 -3.43 16.31
N ALA A 234 5.12 -2.13 16.08
CA ALA A 234 5.19 -1.54 14.74
C ALA A 234 6.57 -1.78 14.08
N LYS A 235 7.65 -1.58 14.83
CA LYS A 235 9.01 -1.86 14.36
C LYS A 235 9.20 -3.33 14.02
N LYS A 236 8.81 -4.25 14.93
CA LYS A 236 8.90 -5.70 14.70
C LYS A 236 8.11 -6.13 13.47
N ALA A 237 6.92 -5.56 13.25
CA ALA A 237 6.11 -5.84 12.06
C ALA A 237 6.75 -5.31 10.77
N ALA A 238 7.40 -4.13 10.81
CA ALA A 238 8.15 -3.58 9.68
C ALA A 238 9.37 -4.45 9.35
N ASP A 239 10.10 -4.92 10.35
CA ASP A 239 11.25 -5.82 10.20
C ASP A 239 10.83 -7.18 9.60
N ALA A 240 9.68 -7.70 9.99
CA ALA A 240 9.12 -8.92 9.41
C ALA A 240 8.81 -8.76 7.90
N VAL A 241 8.34 -7.58 7.47
CA VAL A 241 8.17 -7.26 6.04
C VAL A 241 9.51 -7.19 5.32
N ALA A 242 10.55 -6.64 5.95
CA ALA A 242 11.90 -6.57 5.38
C ALA A 242 12.47 -7.97 5.08
N LYS A 243 12.30 -8.90 6.01
CA LYS A 243 12.81 -10.28 5.92
C LYS A 243 12.09 -11.17 4.90
N GLN A 244 10.94 -10.77 4.36
CA GLN A 244 10.26 -11.55 3.32
C GLN A 244 11.16 -11.70 2.10
N GLY A 245 11.44 -12.96 1.68
CA GLY A 245 12.27 -13.27 0.52
C GLY A 245 13.76 -13.47 0.83
N SER A 246 14.19 -13.38 2.10
CA SER A 246 15.47 -13.94 2.54
C SER A 246 15.31 -15.46 2.75
N ARG A 247 16.39 -16.22 2.54
CA ARG A 247 16.47 -17.61 2.99
C ARG A 247 16.54 -17.60 4.54
N GLU A 248 15.71 -18.42 5.19
CA GLU A 248 15.95 -18.75 6.58
C GLU A 248 17.24 -19.55 6.73
#